data_a3aa092750cc69628be817ffb0042a39
#
_entry.id   a3aa092750cc69628be817ffb0042a39
#
_cell.length_a   1.000
_cell.length_b   1.000
_cell.length_c   1.000
_cell.angle_alpha   90.00
_cell.angle_beta   90.00
_cell.angle_gamma   90.00
#
_symmetry.space_group_name_H-M   'P 1'
#
loop_
_entity.id
_entity.type
_entity.pdbx_description
1 polymer ?
#
loop_
_entity_poly.entity_id
_entity_poly.type
_entity_poly.pdbx_seq_one_letter_code
_entity_poly.pdbx_strand_id
1 'polypeptide(L)'
;MKLLRIISSVRPEKGGPINAAREIDTLLIRDGHRVDVLTLDGAFAVDYPGTVHFMGPSRFGYGLNGNLRPWLEQHARDYDFFIINGLWQYHGFVARQVLNKLGRPYIVYTHGMLDPWFKHEYPLKHLKKWLYWPWGEYRVLRDARRVVFTSEEEQLRARESFWLYRANETITAYGTSSPPADEARLAQDFVAAHPQLKGKRVVLYLSRIHPKKGCDHLLQAFAQVAGLDERLHLVMAGPDQGGWVQALRNQAEQLGIADRITWPGMLQGAAKWGAFYAAEVFCLPSHQENFGVVVAEALACGKPVLISDKVNIWREIEKDAVGFVSPDTAAGAVQNLQRWLQLDAPAYAQMSERAKVCFAERFHIRRGAQRLLEIVRECLP
;
A
#
# COMPACT_ATOMS: atom_id res chain seq x y z
N MET A 1 -26.21 7.56 -3.91
CA MET A 1 -25.42 8.78 -3.63
C MET A 1 -24.50 9.07 -4.81
N LYS A 2 -24.21 10.35 -5.02
CA LYS A 2 -23.28 10.80 -6.06
C LYS A 2 -22.01 11.36 -5.40
N LEU A 3 -20.91 10.65 -5.55
CA LEU A 3 -19.62 10.93 -4.92
C LEU A 3 -18.65 11.53 -5.94
N LEU A 4 -17.82 12.46 -5.52
CA LEU A 4 -16.68 12.95 -6.31
C LEU A 4 -15.37 12.63 -5.58
N ARG A 5 -14.52 11.81 -6.22
CA ARG A 5 -13.15 11.60 -5.78
C ARG A 5 -12.22 12.62 -6.43
N ILE A 6 -11.41 13.30 -5.63
CA ILE A 6 -10.44 14.29 -6.09
C ILE A 6 -9.04 13.74 -5.83
N ILE A 7 -8.28 13.52 -6.90
CA ILE A 7 -6.95 12.91 -6.84
C ILE A 7 -5.99 13.57 -7.83
N SER A 8 -4.73 13.64 -7.50
CA SER A 8 -3.74 14.29 -8.38
C SER A 8 -3.52 13.58 -9.70
N SER A 9 -3.62 12.25 -9.74
CA SER A 9 -3.42 11.45 -10.95
C SER A 9 -4.21 10.15 -10.87
N VAL A 10 -4.78 9.72 -12.00
CA VAL A 10 -5.43 8.42 -12.19
C VAL A 10 -4.55 7.42 -12.94
N ARG A 11 -3.29 7.74 -13.18
CA ARG A 11 -2.33 6.86 -13.86
C ARG A 11 -1.97 5.67 -12.97
N PRO A 12 -2.12 4.41 -13.44
CA PRO A 12 -1.83 3.21 -12.64
C PRO A 12 -0.38 3.15 -12.13
N GLU A 13 0.56 3.74 -12.88
CA GLU A 13 1.98 3.78 -12.52
C GLU A 13 2.27 4.63 -11.27
N LYS A 14 1.31 5.46 -10.84
CA LYS A 14 1.42 6.25 -9.59
C LYS A 14 1.22 5.40 -8.33
N GLY A 15 0.81 4.14 -8.47
CA GLY A 15 0.94 3.12 -7.44
C GLY A 15 -0.34 2.76 -6.67
N GLY A 16 -0.15 2.18 -5.48
CA GLY A 16 -1.20 1.55 -4.68
C GLY A 16 -2.45 2.38 -4.41
N PRO A 17 -2.35 3.67 -4.02
CA PRO A 17 -3.53 4.47 -3.70
C PRO A 17 -4.56 4.60 -4.83
N ILE A 18 -4.12 4.77 -6.08
CA ILE A 18 -5.05 4.88 -7.21
C ILE A 18 -5.67 3.52 -7.56
N ASN A 19 -4.90 2.45 -7.50
CA ASN A 19 -5.41 1.10 -7.77
C ASN A 19 -6.48 0.70 -6.75
N ALA A 20 -6.22 0.92 -5.45
CA ALA A 20 -7.20 0.66 -4.41
C ALA A 20 -8.45 1.56 -4.54
N ALA A 21 -8.27 2.84 -4.86
CA ALA A 21 -9.40 3.74 -5.10
C ALA A 21 -10.29 3.25 -6.25
N ARG A 22 -9.68 2.81 -7.37
CA ARG A 22 -10.40 2.25 -8.52
C ARG A 22 -11.18 0.99 -8.15
N GLU A 23 -10.60 0.06 -7.40
CA GLU A 23 -11.29 -1.14 -6.94
C GLU A 23 -12.46 -0.82 -6.01
N ILE A 24 -12.26 0.10 -5.05
CA ILE A 24 -13.32 0.58 -4.16
C ILE A 24 -14.44 1.21 -4.98
N ASP A 25 -14.13 2.12 -5.90
CA ASP A 25 -15.12 2.81 -6.71
C ASP A 25 -15.89 1.84 -7.62
N THR A 26 -15.24 0.77 -8.11
CA THR A 26 -15.91 -0.32 -8.85
C THR A 26 -16.98 -0.98 -7.98
N LEU A 27 -16.68 -1.26 -6.72
CA LEU A 27 -17.65 -1.86 -5.81
C LEU A 27 -18.78 -0.91 -5.48
N LEU A 28 -18.49 0.37 -5.21
CA LEU A 28 -19.50 1.37 -4.92
C LEU A 28 -20.48 1.57 -6.09
N ILE A 29 -19.97 1.55 -7.33
CA ILE A 29 -20.80 1.66 -8.54
C ILE A 29 -21.69 0.41 -8.71
N ARG A 30 -21.14 -0.79 -8.45
CA ARG A 30 -21.94 -2.04 -8.43
C ARG A 30 -23.04 -2.03 -7.38
N ASP A 31 -22.79 -1.38 -6.25
CA ASP A 31 -23.77 -1.20 -5.17
C ASP A 31 -24.78 -0.06 -5.44
N GLY A 32 -24.82 0.48 -6.68
CA GLY A 32 -25.80 1.46 -7.13
C GLY A 32 -25.45 2.92 -6.79
N HIS A 33 -24.20 3.20 -6.42
CA HIS A 33 -23.71 4.56 -6.23
C HIS A 33 -23.12 5.11 -7.53
N ARG A 34 -23.14 6.43 -7.70
CA ARG A 34 -22.38 7.09 -8.76
C ARG A 34 -21.10 7.64 -8.17
N VAL A 35 -19.96 7.27 -8.74
CA VAL A 35 -18.63 7.78 -8.36
C VAL A 35 -17.97 8.37 -9.58
N ASP A 36 -17.76 9.67 -9.59
CA ASP A 36 -16.98 10.36 -10.60
C ASP A 36 -15.60 10.73 -10.01
N VAL A 37 -14.59 10.88 -10.87
CA VAL A 37 -13.23 11.23 -10.46
C VAL A 37 -12.78 12.51 -11.12
N LEU A 38 -12.18 13.40 -10.34
CA LEU A 38 -11.54 14.61 -10.80
C LEU A 38 -10.03 14.49 -10.62
N THR A 39 -9.28 14.67 -11.70
CA THR A 39 -7.82 14.53 -11.72
C THR A 39 -7.12 15.74 -12.32
N LEU A 40 -5.87 15.97 -11.89
CA LEU A 40 -4.98 16.99 -12.45
C LEU A 40 -4.20 16.50 -13.67
N ASP A 41 -4.46 15.31 -14.15
CA ASP A 41 -3.88 14.80 -15.39
C ASP A 41 -4.41 15.56 -16.62
N GLY A 42 -3.62 15.58 -17.70
CA GLY A 42 -4.12 15.83 -19.05
C GLY A 42 -4.95 14.65 -19.52
N ALA A 43 -5.88 14.87 -20.46
CA ALA A 43 -6.75 13.82 -20.98
C ALA A 43 -5.95 12.68 -21.64
N PHE A 44 -6.29 11.45 -21.30
CA PHE A 44 -5.79 10.22 -21.93
C PHE A 44 -6.83 9.10 -21.78
N ALA A 45 -6.68 8.04 -22.56
CA ALA A 45 -7.53 6.87 -22.42
C ALA A 45 -7.21 6.17 -21.09
N VAL A 46 -8.21 6.07 -20.23
CA VAL A 46 -8.08 5.42 -18.91
C VAL A 46 -9.25 4.46 -18.70
N ASP A 47 -8.93 3.26 -18.28
CA ASP A 47 -9.93 2.31 -17.82
C ASP A 47 -10.27 2.62 -16.35
N TYR A 48 -11.34 3.39 -16.13
CA TYR A 48 -11.86 3.72 -14.80
C TYR A 48 -13.37 3.46 -14.76
N PRO A 49 -13.91 2.94 -13.65
CA PRO A 49 -15.32 2.50 -13.58
C PRO A 49 -16.34 3.65 -13.66
N GLY A 50 -15.94 4.86 -13.29
CA GLY A 50 -16.77 6.07 -13.29
C GLY A 50 -16.30 7.11 -14.32
N THR A 51 -17.01 8.25 -14.37
CA THR A 51 -16.60 9.37 -15.22
C THR A 51 -15.34 10.03 -14.69
N VAL A 52 -14.34 10.23 -15.56
CA VAL A 52 -13.10 10.92 -15.20
C VAL A 52 -13.11 12.33 -15.78
N HIS A 53 -13.01 13.33 -14.91
CA HIS A 53 -12.91 14.75 -15.26
C HIS A 53 -11.44 15.17 -15.23
N PHE A 54 -10.85 15.39 -16.40
CA PHE A 54 -9.48 15.83 -16.56
C PHE A 54 -9.39 17.35 -16.51
N MET A 55 -8.64 17.87 -15.54
CA MET A 55 -8.46 19.33 -15.42
C MET A 55 -7.33 19.86 -16.32
N GLY A 56 -6.63 18.98 -17.03
CA GLY A 56 -5.48 19.31 -17.84
C GLY A 56 -4.17 19.26 -17.05
N PRO A 57 -3.03 19.34 -17.73
CA PRO A 57 -1.75 19.13 -17.06
C PRO A 57 -1.53 20.18 -15.98
N SER A 58 -1.17 19.69 -14.79
CA SER A 58 -0.77 20.55 -13.67
C SER A 58 0.63 21.10 -13.89
N ARG A 59 0.88 22.31 -13.36
CA ARG A 59 2.20 22.98 -13.40
C ARG A 59 2.90 22.78 -12.07
N PHE A 60 4.22 22.63 -12.14
CA PHE A 60 5.09 22.42 -10.98
C PHE A 60 4.72 21.17 -10.14
N GLY A 61 5.61 20.75 -9.27
CA GLY A 61 5.39 19.58 -8.40
C GLY A 61 4.25 19.71 -7.37
N TYR A 62 3.76 20.94 -7.13
CA TYR A 62 2.60 21.22 -6.28
C TYR A 62 1.27 20.96 -6.99
N GLY A 63 1.28 20.85 -8.31
CA GLY A 63 0.07 20.56 -9.09
C GLY A 63 -0.85 21.76 -9.34
N LEU A 64 -0.27 22.96 -9.51
CA LEU A 64 -1.05 24.17 -9.84
C LEU A 64 -1.86 23.98 -11.12
N ASN A 65 -3.16 24.29 -11.05
CA ASN A 65 -4.09 24.11 -12.16
C ASN A 65 -5.20 25.19 -12.10
N GLY A 66 -5.31 25.97 -13.17
CA GLY A 66 -6.28 27.08 -13.25
C GLY A 66 -7.73 26.62 -13.46
N ASN A 67 -7.97 25.43 -14.00
CA ASN A 67 -9.30 24.92 -14.32
C ASN A 67 -10.00 24.30 -13.09
N LEU A 68 -9.24 23.86 -12.09
CA LEU A 68 -9.77 23.11 -10.95
C LEU A 68 -10.80 23.91 -10.15
N ARG A 69 -10.49 25.17 -9.79
CA ARG A 69 -11.39 26.01 -8.99
C ARG A 69 -12.68 26.32 -9.70
N PRO A 70 -12.67 26.88 -10.96
CA PRO A 70 -13.91 27.15 -11.69
C PRO A 70 -14.78 25.91 -11.87
N TRP A 71 -14.16 24.77 -12.17
CA TRP A 71 -14.87 23.51 -12.34
C TRP A 71 -15.59 23.10 -11.04
N LEU A 72 -14.88 23.13 -9.91
CA LEU A 72 -15.48 22.79 -8.62
C LEU A 72 -16.60 23.77 -8.22
N GLU A 73 -16.42 25.09 -8.41
CA GLU A 73 -17.44 26.10 -8.10
C GLU A 73 -18.71 25.88 -8.93
N GLN A 74 -18.59 25.42 -10.17
CA GLN A 74 -19.70 25.12 -11.07
C GLN A 74 -20.40 23.80 -10.73
N HIS A 75 -19.65 22.73 -10.42
CA HIS A 75 -20.17 21.37 -10.36
C HIS A 75 -20.29 20.77 -8.96
N ALA A 76 -19.72 21.38 -7.91
CA ALA A 76 -19.75 20.78 -6.58
C ALA A 76 -21.17 20.58 -6.02
N ARG A 77 -22.17 21.32 -6.52
CA ARG A 77 -23.57 21.14 -6.09
C ARG A 77 -24.21 19.88 -6.66
N ASP A 78 -23.62 19.31 -7.70
CA ASP A 78 -24.12 18.08 -8.36
C ASP A 78 -23.77 16.81 -7.59
N TYR A 79 -22.92 16.90 -6.54
CA TYR A 79 -22.41 15.77 -5.76
C TYR A 79 -22.86 15.87 -4.30
N ASP A 80 -23.15 14.72 -3.71
CA ASP A 80 -23.56 14.63 -2.31
C ASP A 80 -22.35 14.72 -1.37
N PHE A 81 -21.21 14.13 -1.76
CA PHE A 81 -20.05 14.00 -0.91
C PHE A 81 -18.72 13.96 -1.70
N PHE A 82 -17.60 14.34 -1.02
CA PHE A 82 -16.29 14.48 -1.64
C PHE A 82 -15.23 13.68 -0.90
N ILE A 83 -14.35 13.03 -1.67
CA ILE A 83 -13.24 12.23 -1.18
C ILE A 83 -11.94 12.79 -1.74
N ILE A 84 -11.13 13.43 -0.90
CA ILE A 84 -9.83 13.98 -1.29
C ILE A 84 -8.75 12.95 -1.02
N ASN A 85 -7.95 12.62 -2.03
CA ASN A 85 -6.89 11.63 -1.96
C ASN A 85 -5.51 12.30 -2.00
N GLY A 86 -4.75 12.12 -0.92
CA GLY A 86 -3.39 12.64 -0.78
C GLY A 86 -3.30 14.07 -0.27
N LEU A 87 -2.09 14.43 0.15
CA LEU A 87 -1.76 15.71 0.76
C LEU A 87 -0.65 16.42 -0.04
N TRP A 88 -0.33 17.65 0.37
CA TRP A 88 0.80 18.44 -0.16
C TRP A 88 0.65 18.86 -1.62
N GLN A 89 -0.58 18.93 -2.12
CA GLN A 89 -0.88 19.28 -3.50
C GLN A 89 -2.05 20.25 -3.60
N TYR A 90 -2.07 21.00 -4.69
CA TYR A 90 -3.03 22.09 -4.95
C TYR A 90 -4.50 21.64 -4.89
N HIS A 91 -4.80 20.43 -5.29
CA HIS A 91 -6.18 19.94 -5.34
C HIS A 91 -6.84 19.89 -3.96
N GLY A 92 -6.13 19.45 -2.92
CA GLY A 92 -6.66 19.43 -1.53
C GLY A 92 -6.95 20.85 -1.02
N PHE A 93 -6.02 21.77 -1.25
CA PHE A 93 -6.16 23.15 -0.84
C PHE A 93 -7.36 23.85 -1.51
N VAL A 94 -7.52 23.72 -2.83
CA VAL A 94 -8.63 24.33 -3.58
C VAL A 94 -9.96 23.66 -3.24
N ALA A 95 -10.00 22.33 -3.20
CA ALA A 95 -11.20 21.59 -2.84
C ALA A 95 -11.73 22.04 -1.47
N ARG A 96 -10.87 22.10 -0.44
CA ARG A 96 -11.26 22.63 0.88
C ARG A 96 -11.89 24.03 0.78
N GLN A 97 -11.27 24.98 0.05
CA GLN A 97 -11.77 26.34 -0.05
C GLN A 97 -13.15 26.42 -0.69
N VAL A 98 -13.35 25.72 -1.81
CA VAL A 98 -14.62 25.71 -2.53
C VAL A 98 -15.70 24.97 -1.74
N LEU A 99 -15.39 23.78 -1.23
CA LEU A 99 -16.36 22.94 -0.52
C LEU A 99 -16.84 23.59 0.77
N ASN A 100 -15.95 24.21 1.55
CA ASN A 100 -16.33 24.94 2.76
C ASN A 100 -17.22 26.15 2.43
N LYS A 101 -16.90 26.91 1.38
CA LYS A 101 -17.73 28.06 0.93
C LYS A 101 -19.15 27.61 0.54
N LEU A 102 -19.27 26.40 -0.02
CA LEU A 102 -20.53 25.82 -0.47
C LEU A 102 -21.23 24.95 0.59
N GLY A 103 -20.64 24.80 1.78
CA GLY A 103 -21.17 23.93 2.85
C GLY A 103 -21.17 22.44 2.50
N ARG A 104 -20.29 22.00 1.60
CA ARG A 104 -20.22 20.59 1.16
C ARG A 104 -19.26 19.78 2.02
N PRO A 105 -19.69 18.60 2.54
CA PRO A 105 -18.85 17.77 3.38
C PRO A 105 -17.80 17.00 2.55
N TYR A 106 -16.61 16.81 3.13
CA TYR A 106 -15.54 16.00 2.52
C TYR A 106 -14.75 15.23 3.56
N ILE A 107 -14.09 14.18 3.10
CA ILE A 107 -13.08 13.42 3.83
C ILE A 107 -11.75 13.47 3.10
N VAL A 108 -10.66 13.17 3.84
CA VAL A 108 -9.29 13.19 3.30
C VAL A 108 -8.59 11.88 3.62
N TYR A 109 -8.04 11.21 2.61
CA TYR A 109 -7.12 10.09 2.77
C TYR A 109 -5.68 10.60 2.78
N THR A 110 -4.90 10.25 3.78
CA THR A 110 -3.53 10.73 3.99
C THR A 110 -2.48 9.94 3.25
N HIS A 111 -2.70 8.65 3.01
CA HIS A 111 -1.80 7.74 2.28
C HIS A 111 -0.36 7.70 2.80
N GLY A 112 -0.17 7.78 4.11
CA GLY A 112 1.15 7.81 4.74
C GLY A 112 1.94 9.10 4.54
N MET A 113 1.33 10.14 3.98
CA MET A 113 2.03 11.40 3.67
C MET A 113 2.33 12.26 4.91
N LEU A 114 1.86 11.84 6.09
CA LEU A 114 2.16 12.44 7.39
C LEU A 114 3.15 11.60 8.21
N ASP A 115 3.80 10.59 7.62
CA ASP A 115 4.78 9.79 8.34
C ASP A 115 6.02 10.62 8.74
N PRO A 116 6.43 10.61 10.03
CA PRO A 116 7.62 11.32 10.51
C PRO A 116 8.93 10.88 9.85
N TRP A 117 8.98 9.69 9.25
CA TRP A 117 10.13 9.21 8.48
C TRP A 117 10.61 10.26 7.46
N PHE A 118 9.69 10.97 6.80
CA PHE A 118 10.04 12.04 5.85
C PHE A 118 10.74 13.24 6.51
N LYS A 119 10.55 13.47 7.81
CA LYS A 119 11.22 14.53 8.55
C LYS A 119 12.71 14.23 8.72
N HIS A 120 13.04 12.97 8.96
CA HIS A 120 14.43 12.53 9.17
C HIS A 120 15.16 12.38 7.85
N GLU A 121 14.54 11.77 6.85
CA GLU A 121 15.19 11.47 5.56
C GLU A 121 15.31 12.70 4.66
N TYR A 122 14.37 13.64 4.73
CA TYR A 122 14.33 14.84 3.86
C TYR A 122 14.08 16.12 4.64
N PRO A 123 15.03 16.55 5.51
CA PRO A 123 14.81 17.67 6.45
C PRO A 123 14.48 19.01 5.76
N LEU A 124 15.12 19.31 4.62
CA LEU A 124 14.84 20.55 3.87
C LEU A 124 13.44 20.55 3.23
N LYS A 125 12.98 19.39 2.74
CA LYS A 125 11.61 19.26 2.25
C LYS A 125 10.60 19.36 3.39
N HIS A 126 10.96 18.80 4.54
CA HIS A 126 10.11 18.90 5.74
C HIS A 126 9.98 20.36 6.23
N LEU A 127 11.07 21.13 6.23
CA LEU A 127 11.03 22.55 6.59
C LEU A 127 10.07 23.34 5.69
N LYS A 128 10.11 23.12 4.36
CA LYS A 128 9.14 23.73 3.44
C LYS A 128 7.70 23.35 3.77
N LYS A 129 7.45 22.07 4.08
CA LYS A 129 6.15 21.57 4.50
C LYS A 129 5.72 22.19 5.83
N TRP A 130 6.64 22.35 6.77
CA TRP A 130 6.38 22.95 8.08
C TRP A 130 5.94 24.42 7.97
N LEU A 131 6.58 25.21 7.11
CA LEU A 131 6.17 26.60 6.82
C LEU A 131 4.81 26.70 6.12
N TYR A 132 4.51 25.75 5.23
CA TYR A 132 3.24 25.69 4.52
C TYR A 132 2.08 25.15 5.39
N TRP A 133 2.40 24.31 6.38
CA TRP A 133 1.45 23.56 7.20
C TRP A 133 0.29 24.38 7.76
N PRO A 134 0.48 25.52 8.51
CA PRO A 134 -0.61 26.23 9.13
C PRO A 134 -1.59 26.87 8.14
N TRP A 135 -1.13 27.17 6.94
CA TRP A 135 -1.90 27.85 5.91
C TRP A 135 -2.56 26.88 4.92
N GLY A 136 -1.94 25.74 4.68
CA GLY A 136 -2.37 24.73 3.72
C GLY A 136 -2.98 23.51 4.38
N GLU A 137 -2.18 22.45 4.53
CA GLU A 137 -2.65 21.11 4.85
C GLU A 137 -3.32 21.00 6.23
N TYR A 138 -2.83 21.71 7.25
CA TYR A 138 -3.51 21.74 8.55
C TYR A 138 -4.99 22.11 8.42
N ARG A 139 -5.29 23.12 7.60
CA ARG A 139 -6.68 23.54 7.39
C ARG A 139 -7.49 22.52 6.60
N VAL A 140 -6.86 21.82 5.64
CA VAL A 140 -7.51 20.75 4.88
C VAL A 140 -7.93 19.63 5.82
N LEU A 141 -7.04 19.22 6.74
CA LEU A 141 -7.34 18.18 7.72
C LEU A 141 -8.33 18.62 8.79
N ARG A 142 -8.14 19.81 9.35
CA ARG A 142 -9.01 20.38 10.41
C ARG A 142 -10.48 20.50 9.97
N ASP A 143 -10.69 20.92 8.73
CA ASP A 143 -12.02 21.24 8.20
C ASP A 143 -12.70 20.00 7.57
N ALA A 144 -11.97 18.88 7.40
CA ALA A 144 -12.53 17.62 6.95
C ALA A 144 -13.50 17.01 7.96
N ARG A 145 -14.58 16.40 7.51
CA ARG A 145 -15.51 15.64 8.37
C ARG A 145 -14.80 14.45 9.00
N ARG A 146 -13.93 13.76 8.24
CA ARG A 146 -13.02 12.72 8.72
C ARG A 146 -11.69 12.82 7.98
N VAL A 147 -10.62 12.53 8.70
CA VAL A 147 -9.31 12.23 8.14
C VAL A 147 -9.11 10.73 8.23
N VAL A 148 -8.89 10.10 7.10
CA VAL A 148 -8.90 8.65 6.93
C VAL A 148 -7.47 8.12 6.86
N PHE A 149 -7.15 7.21 7.75
CA PHE A 149 -5.89 6.46 7.80
C PHE A 149 -6.11 5.02 7.37
N THR A 150 -5.09 4.38 6.83
CA THR A 150 -5.19 3.01 6.32
C THR A 150 -4.83 1.96 7.36
N SER A 151 -4.21 2.38 8.48
CA SER A 151 -3.85 1.52 9.61
C SER A 151 -3.79 2.33 10.91
N GLU A 152 -3.77 1.63 12.04
CA GLU A 152 -3.58 2.24 13.37
C GLU A 152 -2.21 2.92 13.48
N GLU A 153 -1.16 2.28 13.00
CA GLU A 153 0.19 2.85 13.04
C GLU A 153 0.29 4.14 12.20
N GLU A 154 -0.31 4.19 11.00
CA GLU A 154 -0.36 5.42 10.20
C GLU A 154 -1.02 6.56 10.98
N GLN A 155 -2.13 6.29 11.66
CA GLN A 155 -2.84 7.26 12.49
C GLN A 155 -1.96 7.78 13.64
N LEU A 156 -1.31 6.88 14.37
CA LEU A 156 -0.43 7.24 15.49
C LEU A 156 0.77 8.07 15.02
N ARG A 157 1.43 7.64 13.95
CA ARG A 157 2.57 8.34 13.37
C ARG A 157 2.22 9.72 12.82
N ALA A 158 1.03 9.89 12.24
CA ALA A 158 0.61 11.18 11.72
C ALA A 158 0.59 12.28 12.78
N ARG A 159 0.27 11.95 14.03
CA ARG A 159 0.24 12.88 15.17
C ARG A 159 1.62 13.42 15.55
N GLU A 160 2.70 12.71 15.19
CA GLU A 160 4.09 13.06 15.48
C GLU A 160 4.71 13.98 14.41
N SER A 161 4.03 14.18 13.28
CA SER A 161 4.59 14.87 12.10
C SER A 161 4.74 16.36 12.28
N PHE A 162 3.72 17.04 12.81
CA PHE A 162 3.63 18.50 12.87
C PHE A 162 3.09 18.98 14.22
N TRP A 163 3.61 20.09 14.70
CA TRP A 163 3.28 20.67 16.01
C TRP A 163 1.82 21.11 16.17
N LEU A 164 1.19 21.60 15.10
CA LEU A 164 -0.21 21.98 15.08
C LEU A 164 -0.99 20.88 14.36
N TYR A 165 -1.48 19.90 15.10
CA TYR A 165 -2.24 18.79 14.53
C TYR A 165 -3.64 18.74 15.16
N ARG A 166 -4.66 18.78 14.30
CA ARG A 166 -6.06 18.59 14.69
C ARG A 166 -6.81 17.93 13.53
N ALA A 167 -7.30 16.73 13.74
CA ALA A 167 -8.04 15.95 12.76
C ALA A 167 -9.15 15.16 13.44
N ASN A 168 -10.28 15.00 12.76
CA ASN A 168 -11.32 14.06 13.18
C ASN A 168 -11.00 12.71 12.53
N GLU A 169 -10.24 11.90 13.22
CA GLU A 169 -9.57 10.70 12.71
C GLU A 169 -10.51 9.51 12.57
N THR A 170 -10.27 8.68 11.56
CA THR A 170 -10.88 7.36 11.41
C THR A 170 -9.96 6.44 10.64
N ILE A 171 -10.13 5.13 10.81
CA ILE A 171 -9.33 4.11 10.11
C ILE A 171 -10.24 3.35 9.15
N THR A 172 -9.74 3.16 7.93
CA THR A 172 -10.29 2.18 7.00
C THR A 172 -9.18 1.60 6.14
N ALA A 173 -8.92 0.31 6.29
CA ALA A 173 -7.93 -0.37 5.47
C ALA A 173 -8.29 -0.26 3.98
N TYR A 174 -7.28 -0.10 3.15
CA TYR A 174 -7.48 -0.13 1.70
C TYR A 174 -7.91 -1.50 1.24
N GLY A 175 -7.15 -2.51 1.59
CA GLY A 175 -7.37 -3.87 1.15
C GLY A 175 -7.00 -4.13 -0.31
N THR A 176 -7.23 -5.36 -0.72
CA THR A 176 -7.09 -5.85 -2.09
C THR A 176 -8.17 -6.89 -2.38
N SER A 177 -8.38 -7.20 -3.66
CA SER A 177 -9.34 -8.23 -4.09
C SER A 177 -8.83 -9.64 -3.76
N SER A 178 -9.75 -10.60 -3.68
CA SER A 178 -9.39 -12.02 -3.53
C SER A 178 -8.48 -12.48 -4.65
N PRO A 179 -7.50 -13.35 -4.36
CA PRO A 179 -6.68 -13.96 -5.38
C PRO A 179 -7.52 -14.90 -6.28
N PRO A 180 -7.03 -15.26 -7.48
CA PRO A 180 -7.67 -16.28 -8.32
C PRO A 180 -7.76 -17.65 -7.61
N ALA A 181 -8.84 -18.38 -7.86
CA ALA A 181 -9.11 -19.65 -7.18
C ALA A 181 -8.23 -20.84 -7.64
N ASP A 182 -7.54 -20.73 -8.78
CA ASP A 182 -6.73 -21.81 -9.39
C ASP A 182 -5.34 -21.96 -8.73
N GLU A 183 -5.31 -22.09 -7.41
CA GLU A 183 -4.09 -22.12 -6.58
C GLU A 183 -3.05 -23.11 -7.10
N ALA A 184 -3.45 -24.37 -7.21
CA ALA A 184 -2.52 -25.46 -7.60
C ALA A 184 -1.93 -25.25 -9.01
N ARG A 185 -2.76 -24.87 -9.97
CA ARG A 185 -2.32 -24.62 -11.36
C ARG A 185 -1.36 -23.44 -11.42
N LEU A 186 -1.72 -22.31 -10.78
CA LEU A 186 -0.88 -21.12 -10.80
C LEU A 186 0.48 -21.35 -10.14
N ALA A 187 0.51 -22.09 -9.03
CA ALA A 187 1.76 -22.52 -8.40
C ALA A 187 2.61 -23.42 -9.30
N GLN A 188 1.98 -24.41 -9.96
CA GLN A 188 2.64 -25.30 -10.89
C GLN A 188 3.21 -24.55 -12.11
N ASP A 189 2.42 -23.65 -12.71
CA ASP A 189 2.85 -22.83 -13.84
C ASP A 189 4.07 -21.95 -13.48
N PHE A 190 4.07 -21.37 -12.28
CA PHE A 190 5.20 -20.57 -11.80
C PHE A 190 6.46 -21.44 -11.57
N VAL A 191 6.32 -22.60 -10.94
CA VAL A 191 7.44 -23.54 -10.75
C VAL A 191 7.93 -24.10 -12.08
N ALA A 192 7.04 -24.37 -13.05
CA ALA A 192 7.44 -24.82 -14.39
C ALA A 192 8.25 -23.73 -15.14
N ALA A 193 7.90 -22.45 -14.97
CA ALA A 193 8.67 -21.33 -15.51
C ALA A 193 10.01 -21.11 -14.78
N HIS A 194 10.16 -21.64 -13.55
CA HIS A 194 11.34 -21.52 -12.69
C HIS A 194 11.75 -22.89 -12.14
N PRO A 195 12.30 -23.82 -12.96
CA PRO A 195 12.55 -25.23 -12.58
C PRO A 195 13.42 -25.42 -11.34
N GLN A 196 14.30 -24.46 -11.04
CA GLN A 196 15.16 -24.46 -9.84
C GLN A 196 14.36 -24.41 -8.52
N LEU A 197 13.07 -24.06 -8.58
CA LEU A 197 12.18 -24.02 -7.41
C LEU A 197 11.52 -25.36 -7.10
N LYS A 198 11.67 -26.36 -7.98
CA LYS A 198 11.03 -27.68 -7.78
C LYS A 198 11.55 -28.35 -6.51
N GLY A 199 10.63 -28.68 -5.59
CA GLY A 199 10.95 -29.29 -4.30
C GLY A 199 11.60 -28.35 -3.27
N LYS A 200 11.65 -27.05 -3.56
CA LYS A 200 12.22 -26.06 -2.64
C LYS A 200 11.14 -25.47 -1.70
N ARG A 201 11.60 -25.01 -0.54
CA ARG A 201 10.85 -24.19 0.41
C ARG A 201 11.07 -22.72 0.06
N VAL A 202 10.08 -22.10 -0.55
CA VAL A 202 10.24 -20.77 -1.15
C VAL A 202 9.93 -19.68 -0.14
N VAL A 203 10.90 -18.81 0.12
CA VAL A 203 10.73 -17.50 0.75
C VAL A 203 10.50 -16.47 -0.35
N LEU A 204 9.35 -15.82 -0.38
CA LEU A 204 9.01 -14.84 -1.41
C LEU A 204 9.20 -13.41 -0.90
N TYR A 205 10.01 -12.64 -1.59
CA TYR A 205 9.96 -11.17 -1.59
C TYR A 205 9.31 -10.71 -2.89
N LEU A 206 8.31 -9.84 -2.80
CA LEU A 206 7.65 -9.24 -3.96
C LEU A 206 7.35 -7.77 -3.67
N SER A 207 8.19 -6.88 -4.18
CA SER A 207 8.04 -5.43 -4.11
C SER A 207 9.02 -4.78 -5.08
N ARG A 208 8.97 -3.44 -5.23
CA ARG A 208 10.01 -2.72 -5.96
C ARG A 208 11.37 -3.02 -5.33
N ILE A 209 12.37 -3.33 -6.15
CA ILE A 209 13.74 -3.48 -5.69
C ILE A 209 14.32 -2.08 -5.46
N HIS A 210 14.37 -1.66 -4.20
CA HIS A 210 14.78 -0.32 -3.78
C HIS A 210 15.32 -0.36 -2.34
N PRO A 211 16.36 0.42 -1.96
CA PRO A 211 16.93 0.42 -0.61
C PRO A 211 15.90 0.54 0.51
N LYS A 212 14.88 1.37 0.33
CA LYS A 212 13.76 1.54 1.28
C LYS A 212 13.03 0.23 1.63
N LYS A 213 13.18 -0.82 0.83
CA LYS A 213 12.47 -2.10 0.99
C LYS A 213 13.28 -3.18 1.71
N GLY A 214 14.52 -2.86 2.14
CA GLY A 214 15.34 -3.75 2.95
C GLY A 214 15.79 -5.03 2.23
N CYS A 215 15.95 -4.97 0.90
CA CYS A 215 16.40 -6.12 0.10
C CYS A 215 17.75 -6.64 0.54
N ASP A 216 18.68 -5.76 0.86
CA ASP A 216 20.03 -6.06 1.37
C ASP A 216 19.97 -6.75 2.74
N HIS A 217 19.11 -6.30 3.64
CA HIS A 217 18.87 -6.96 4.93
C HIS A 217 18.30 -8.37 4.74
N LEU A 218 17.41 -8.56 3.77
CA LEU A 218 16.87 -9.88 3.47
C LEU A 218 17.94 -10.83 2.95
N LEU A 219 18.84 -10.38 2.07
CA LEU A 219 19.97 -11.19 1.59
C LEU A 219 20.89 -11.60 2.73
N GLN A 220 21.27 -10.64 3.60
CA GLN A 220 22.11 -10.92 4.77
C GLN A 220 21.43 -11.91 5.73
N ALA A 221 20.13 -11.75 5.95
CA ALA A 221 19.37 -12.65 6.80
C ALA A 221 19.22 -14.05 6.20
N PHE A 222 18.92 -14.12 4.91
CA PHE A 222 18.78 -15.40 4.21
C PHE A 222 20.10 -16.18 4.22
N ALA A 223 21.24 -15.52 4.02
CA ALA A 223 22.56 -16.15 4.09
C ALA A 223 22.83 -16.83 5.44
N GLN A 224 22.38 -16.23 6.55
CA GLN A 224 22.59 -16.79 7.89
C GLN A 224 21.71 -18.02 8.17
N VAL A 225 20.55 -18.12 7.53
CA VAL A 225 19.64 -19.26 7.75
C VAL A 225 19.68 -20.31 6.64
N ALA A 226 20.29 -20.00 5.50
CA ALA A 226 20.30 -20.85 4.33
C ALA A 226 20.90 -22.26 4.62
N GLY A 227 21.89 -22.34 5.50
CA GLY A 227 22.49 -23.60 5.92
C GLY A 227 21.61 -24.50 6.83
N LEU A 228 20.51 -23.97 7.36
CA LEU A 228 19.61 -24.73 8.25
C LEU A 228 18.69 -25.70 7.50
N ASP A 229 18.38 -25.41 6.22
CA ASP A 229 17.63 -26.34 5.34
C ASP A 229 18.07 -26.11 3.88
N GLU A 230 18.60 -27.15 3.25
CA GLU A 230 19.08 -27.11 1.86
C GLU A 230 17.97 -26.87 0.83
N ARG A 231 16.73 -27.06 1.22
CA ARG A 231 15.57 -26.77 0.35
C ARG A 231 15.19 -25.30 0.33
N LEU A 232 15.71 -24.47 1.26
CA LEU A 232 15.39 -23.05 1.25
C LEU A 232 15.82 -22.38 -0.05
N HIS A 233 14.93 -21.61 -0.63
CA HIS A 233 15.18 -20.84 -1.85
C HIS A 233 14.49 -19.49 -1.77
N LEU A 234 15.20 -18.39 -2.06
CA LEU A 234 14.68 -17.04 -2.04
C LEU A 234 14.24 -16.63 -3.44
N VAL A 235 13.02 -16.10 -3.56
CA VAL A 235 12.54 -15.45 -4.79
C VAL A 235 12.45 -13.96 -4.54
N MET A 236 13.25 -13.18 -5.30
CA MET A 236 13.32 -11.72 -5.23
C MET A 236 12.62 -11.13 -6.46
N ALA A 237 11.31 -10.87 -6.35
CA ALA A 237 10.48 -10.40 -7.45
C ALA A 237 10.20 -8.89 -7.35
N GLY A 238 10.24 -8.20 -8.48
CA GLY A 238 9.84 -6.80 -8.60
C GLY A 238 10.66 -6.02 -9.62
N PRO A 239 10.18 -4.81 -9.98
CA PRO A 239 10.91 -3.93 -10.88
C PRO A 239 12.15 -3.35 -10.21
N ASP A 240 13.25 -3.28 -10.96
CA ASP A 240 14.46 -2.59 -10.54
C ASP A 240 14.27 -1.08 -10.58
N GLN A 241 14.23 -0.46 -9.42
CA GLN A 241 14.14 0.98 -9.31
C GLN A 241 15.52 1.58 -8.95
N GLY A 242 16.21 2.07 -9.96
CA GLY A 242 17.51 2.72 -9.80
C GLY A 242 18.74 1.84 -10.07
N GLY A 243 18.56 0.67 -10.71
CA GLY A 243 19.69 -0.20 -11.09
C GLY A 243 20.32 -0.94 -9.91
N TRP A 244 19.56 -1.22 -8.85
CA TRP A 244 20.10 -1.79 -7.62
C TRP A 244 20.19 -3.32 -7.65
N VAL A 245 19.48 -3.99 -8.56
CA VAL A 245 19.48 -5.45 -8.69
C VAL A 245 20.89 -6.00 -8.88
N GLN A 246 21.75 -5.34 -9.70
CA GLN A 246 23.09 -5.83 -9.91
C GLN A 246 23.97 -5.79 -8.64
N ALA A 247 23.82 -4.73 -7.84
CA ALA A 247 24.52 -4.62 -6.56
C ALA A 247 24.08 -5.72 -5.57
N LEU A 248 22.77 -6.05 -5.55
CA LEU A 248 22.24 -7.13 -4.73
C LEU A 248 22.68 -8.52 -5.22
N ARG A 249 22.82 -8.74 -6.54
CA ARG A 249 23.39 -9.98 -7.09
C ARG A 249 24.86 -10.16 -6.66
N ASN A 250 25.65 -9.10 -6.77
CA ASN A 250 27.05 -9.13 -6.32
C ASN A 250 27.13 -9.42 -4.79
N GLN A 251 26.22 -8.84 -4.00
CA GLN A 251 26.12 -9.14 -2.57
C GLN A 251 25.77 -10.62 -2.32
N ALA A 252 24.83 -11.18 -3.09
CA ALA A 252 24.45 -12.59 -2.99
C ALA A 252 25.62 -13.53 -3.33
N GLU A 253 26.43 -13.18 -4.32
CA GLU A 253 27.67 -13.90 -4.66
C GLU A 253 28.69 -13.86 -3.51
N GLN A 254 28.93 -12.69 -2.94
CA GLN A 254 29.82 -12.51 -1.79
C GLN A 254 29.37 -13.28 -0.54
N LEU A 255 28.04 -13.42 -0.37
CA LEU A 255 27.44 -14.19 0.72
C LEU A 255 27.35 -15.70 0.42
N GLY A 256 27.74 -16.15 -0.78
CA GLY A 256 27.70 -17.56 -1.17
C GLY A 256 26.30 -18.15 -1.32
N ILE A 257 25.31 -17.34 -1.66
CA ILE A 257 23.90 -17.73 -1.77
C ILE A 257 23.30 -17.47 -3.16
N ALA A 258 24.10 -17.09 -4.15
CA ALA A 258 23.62 -16.69 -5.47
C ALA A 258 22.82 -17.79 -6.18
N ASP A 259 23.21 -19.05 -6.05
CA ASP A 259 22.57 -20.25 -6.59
C ASP A 259 21.24 -20.58 -5.91
N ARG A 260 20.96 -19.97 -4.75
CA ARG A 260 19.76 -20.16 -3.95
C ARG A 260 18.77 -18.98 -4.06
N ILE A 261 18.96 -18.12 -5.07
CA ILE A 261 18.09 -16.96 -5.31
C ILE A 261 17.60 -16.94 -6.76
N THR A 262 16.31 -16.77 -6.93
CA THR A 262 15.69 -16.55 -8.24
C THR A 262 15.23 -15.10 -8.36
N TRP A 263 15.57 -14.45 -9.48
CA TRP A 263 15.23 -13.07 -9.79
C TRP A 263 14.29 -13.01 -11.02
N PRO A 264 12.98 -13.21 -10.86
CA PRO A 264 12.06 -13.27 -12.00
C PRO A 264 11.75 -11.89 -12.61
N GLY A 265 12.24 -10.81 -12.01
CA GLY A 265 11.86 -9.45 -12.42
C GLY A 265 10.46 -9.08 -11.95
N MET A 266 9.79 -8.18 -12.70
CA MET A 266 8.44 -7.71 -12.39
C MET A 266 7.40 -8.80 -12.70
N LEU A 267 6.63 -9.22 -11.70
CA LEU A 267 5.55 -10.19 -11.85
C LEU A 267 4.19 -9.50 -11.85
N GLN A 268 3.31 -9.92 -12.78
CA GLN A 268 1.94 -9.42 -12.91
C GLN A 268 0.96 -10.57 -13.21
N GLY A 269 -0.33 -10.34 -13.01
CA GLY A 269 -1.39 -11.29 -13.33
C GLY A 269 -1.15 -12.68 -12.75
N ALA A 270 -1.28 -13.71 -13.56
CA ALA A 270 -1.13 -15.12 -13.17
C ALA A 270 0.24 -15.44 -12.57
N ALA A 271 1.33 -14.89 -13.13
CA ALA A 271 2.68 -15.13 -12.62
C ALA A 271 2.89 -14.56 -11.21
N LYS A 272 2.30 -13.40 -10.89
CA LYS A 272 2.32 -12.82 -9.53
C LYS A 272 1.63 -13.76 -8.53
N TRP A 273 0.43 -14.19 -8.84
CA TRP A 273 -0.33 -15.08 -7.96
C TRP A 273 0.32 -16.46 -7.84
N GLY A 274 0.89 -16.96 -8.94
CA GLY A 274 1.68 -18.19 -8.94
C GLY A 274 2.88 -18.14 -8.00
N ALA A 275 3.58 -17.00 -7.95
CA ALA A 275 4.68 -16.81 -7.00
C ALA A 275 4.20 -16.83 -5.53
N PHE A 276 3.07 -16.18 -5.21
CA PHE A 276 2.49 -16.27 -3.87
C PHE A 276 2.09 -17.70 -3.52
N TYR A 277 1.40 -18.39 -4.42
CA TYR A 277 0.95 -19.76 -4.16
C TYR A 277 2.11 -20.77 -4.05
N ALA A 278 3.18 -20.59 -4.81
CA ALA A 278 4.38 -21.43 -4.73
C ALA A 278 5.23 -21.17 -3.48
N ALA A 279 5.04 -20.01 -2.82
CA ALA A 279 5.79 -19.67 -1.61
C ALA A 279 5.24 -20.37 -0.38
N GLU A 280 6.12 -20.67 0.60
CA GLU A 280 5.72 -21.02 1.96
C GLU A 280 5.52 -19.79 2.84
N VAL A 281 6.32 -18.74 2.64
CA VAL A 281 6.29 -17.53 3.46
C VAL A 281 6.59 -16.32 2.61
N PHE A 282 5.99 -15.20 2.98
CA PHE A 282 6.26 -13.89 2.37
C PHE A 282 7.14 -13.04 3.29
N CYS A 283 8.16 -12.38 2.75
CA CYS A 283 9.09 -11.58 3.54
C CYS A 283 9.20 -10.15 2.99
N LEU A 284 9.02 -9.13 3.87
CA LEU A 284 9.16 -7.72 3.52
C LEU A 284 9.79 -6.92 4.68
N PRO A 285 11.11 -6.90 4.84
CA PRO A 285 11.81 -6.18 5.91
C PRO A 285 11.99 -4.68 5.56
N SER A 286 10.93 -4.02 5.16
CA SER A 286 10.93 -2.65 4.64
C SER A 286 11.30 -1.63 5.72
N HIS A 287 12.11 -0.62 5.39
CA HIS A 287 12.40 0.52 6.28
C HIS A 287 11.23 1.51 6.39
N GLN A 288 10.32 1.47 5.44
CA GLN A 288 9.06 2.21 5.51
C GLN A 288 8.07 1.66 4.46
N GLU A 289 6.88 1.30 4.91
CA GLU A 289 5.74 0.92 4.08
C GLU A 289 4.45 1.39 4.73
N ASN A 290 3.62 2.13 4.00
CA ASN A 290 2.39 2.67 4.59
C ASN A 290 1.34 1.59 4.86
N PHE A 291 1.02 0.78 3.85
CA PHE A 291 0.03 -0.30 4.00
C PHE A 291 0.62 -1.66 3.62
N GLY A 292 1.38 -1.72 2.53
CA GLY A 292 1.92 -2.98 2.05
C GLY A 292 0.86 -3.88 1.42
N VAL A 293 0.24 -3.44 0.33
CA VAL A 293 -0.78 -4.23 -0.40
C VAL A 293 -0.31 -5.66 -0.65
N VAL A 294 0.98 -5.84 -0.94
CA VAL A 294 1.58 -7.17 -1.17
C VAL A 294 1.57 -8.07 0.08
N VAL A 295 1.57 -7.49 1.29
CA VAL A 295 1.40 -8.24 2.54
C VAL A 295 -0.04 -8.77 2.63
N ALA A 296 -1.03 -7.93 2.33
CA ALA A 296 -2.42 -8.35 2.27
C ALA A 296 -2.66 -9.42 1.18
N GLU A 297 -1.97 -9.32 0.03
CA GLU A 297 -2.01 -10.33 -1.05
C GLU A 297 -1.41 -11.67 -0.60
N ALA A 298 -0.32 -11.65 0.16
CA ALA A 298 0.27 -12.85 0.76
C ALA A 298 -0.71 -13.52 1.74
N LEU A 299 -1.32 -12.74 2.63
CA LEU A 299 -2.33 -13.24 3.58
C LEU A 299 -3.55 -13.82 2.85
N ALA A 300 -3.99 -13.19 1.76
CA ALA A 300 -5.07 -13.69 0.93
C ALA A 300 -4.79 -15.08 0.35
N CYS A 301 -3.51 -15.36 0.04
CA CYS A 301 -3.03 -16.66 -0.40
C CYS A 301 -2.71 -17.62 0.77
N GLY A 302 -3.06 -17.27 2.01
CA GLY A 302 -2.79 -18.08 3.19
C GLY A 302 -1.30 -18.18 3.53
N LYS A 303 -0.48 -17.19 3.13
CA LYS A 303 0.95 -17.22 3.43
C LYS A 303 1.25 -16.43 4.70
N PRO A 304 1.91 -17.03 5.70
CA PRO A 304 2.48 -16.29 6.82
C PRO A 304 3.40 -15.18 6.34
N VAL A 305 3.47 -14.07 7.07
CA VAL A 305 4.26 -12.92 6.66
C VAL A 305 5.37 -12.59 7.65
N LEU A 306 6.56 -12.29 7.15
CA LEU A 306 7.73 -11.85 7.92
C LEU A 306 8.00 -10.39 7.55
N ILE A 307 7.63 -9.47 8.44
CA ILE A 307 7.71 -8.04 8.15
C ILE A 307 8.49 -7.28 9.21
N SER A 308 8.90 -6.08 8.87
CA SER A 308 9.47 -5.16 9.87
C SER A 308 8.36 -4.38 10.59
N ASP A 309 8.70 -3.80 11.76
CA ASP A 309 7.86 -2.86 12.51
C ASP A 309 7.68 -1.49 11.82
N LYS A 310 8.23 -1.34 10.61
CA LYS A 310 8.07 -0.18 9.73
C LYS A 310 7.08 -0.42 8.57
N VAL A 311 6.43 -1.57 8.54
CA VAL A 311 5.26 -1.85 7.71
C VAL A 311 4.03 -1.52 8.55
N ASN A 312 3.32 -0.43 8.27
CA ASN A 312 2.33 0.15 9.20
C ASN A 312 1.11 -0.74 9.54
N ILE A 313 0.99 -1.92 8.96
CA ILE A 313 -0.01 -2.95 9.36
C ILE A 313 0.59 -4.01 10.31
N TRP A 314 1.76 -3.77 10.87
CA TRP A 314 2.45 -4.73 11.72
C TRP A 314 1.66 -5.11 12.97
N ARG A 315 0.89 -4.16 13.55
CA ARG A 315 0.06 -4.40 14.75
C ARG A 315 -1.03 -5.42 14.48
N GLU A 316 -1.68 -5.32 13.32
CA GLU A 316 -2.70 -6.24 12.86
C GLU A 316 -2.11 -7.65 12.64
N ILE A 317 -0.89 -7.72 12.07
CA ILE A 317 -0.18 -9.00 11.86
C ILE A 317 0.14 -9.69 13.19
N GLU A 318 0.65 -8.96 14.19
CA GLU A 318 0.93 -9.51 15.51
C GLU A 318 -0.36 -9.91 16.24
N LYS A 319 -1.36 -9.03 16.24
CA LYS A 319 -2.63 -9.26 16.93
C LYS A 319 -3.33 -10.53 16.46
N ASP A 320 -3.34 -10.77 15.15
CA ASP A 320 -3.99 -11.93 14.55
C ASP A 320 -3.07 -13.15 14.47
N ALA A 321 -1.81 -13.01 14.89
CA ALA A 321 -0.77 -14.05 14.88
C ALA A 321 -0.65 -14.75 13.51
N VAL A 322 -0.54 -13.93 12.44
CA VAL A 322 -0.48 -14.39 11.03
C VAL A 322 0.92 -14.27 10.43
N GLY A 323 1.93 -14.01 11.25
CA GLY A 323 3.31 -13.86 10.85
C GLY A 323 4.20 -13.42 12.00
N PHE A 324 5.39 -12.95 11.68
CA PHE A 324 6.35 -12.47 12.64
C PHE A 324 6.80 -11.06 12.30
N VAL A 325 6.93 -10.23 13.33
CA VAL A 325 7.37 -8.84 13.22
C VAL A 325 8.66 -8.67 14.01
N SER A 326 9.60 -7.93 13.46
CA SER A 326 10.89 -7.59 14.11
C SER A 326 11.36 -6.20 13.64
N PRO A 327 12.35 -5.59 14.30
CA PRO A 327 12.93 -4.33 13.83
C PRO A 327 13.44 -4.41 12.37
N ASP A 328 13.45 -3.27 11.68
CA ASP A 328 13.89 -3.11 10.28
C ASP A 328 15.41 -3.21 10.10
N THR A 329 16.01 -4.28 10.64
CA THR A 329 17.44 -4.60 10.60
C THR A 329 17.68 -5.98 10.01
N ALA A 330 18.90 -6.25 9.57
CA ALA A 330 19.29 -7.60 9.14
C ALA A 330 19.08 -8.64 10.27
N ALA A 331 19.43 -8.30 11.51
CA ALA A 331 19.19 -9.15 12.68
C ALA A 331 17.70 -9.43 12.92
N GLY A 332 16.83 -8.41 12.74
CA GLY A 332 15.37 -8.59 12.82
C GLY A 332 14.84 -9.51 11.73
N ALA A 333 15.34 -9.39 10.50
CA ALA A 333 14.98 -10.30 9.42
C ALA A 333 15.44 -11.74 9.68
N VAL A 334 16.64 -11.92 10.26
CA VAL A 334 17.14 -13.27 10.73
C VAL A 334 16.18 -13.83 11.77
N GLN A 335 15.81 -13.06 12.78
CA GLN A 335 14.91 -13.49 13.84
C GLN A 335 13.56 -13.97 13.26
N ASN A 336 12.98 -13.23 12.33
CA ASN A 336 11.74 -13.61 11.69
C ASN A 336 11.86 -14.92 10.91
N LEU A 337 12.93 -15.08 10.10
CA LEU A 337 13.18 -16.32 9.36
C LEU A 337 13.39 -17.52 10.29
N GLN A 338 14.15 -17.36 11.38
CA GLN A 338 14.38 -18.43 12.36
C GLN A 338 13.07 -18.84 13.06
N ARG A 339 12.24 -17.88 13.48
CA ARG A 339 10.93 -18.17 14.10
C ARG A 339 10.03 -18.95 13.15
N TRP A 340 10.00 -18.58 11.88
CA TRP A 340 9.25 -19.32 10.87
C TRP A 340 9.80 -20.73 10.66
N LEU A 341 11.12 -20.90 10.57
CA LEU A 341 11.75 -22.22 10.38
C LEU A 341 11.51 -23.18 11.56
N GLN A 342 11.27 -22.65 12.75
CA GLN A 342 10.96 -23.42 13.97
C GLN A 342 9.50 -23.88 14.05
N LEU A 343 8.62 -23.40 13.17
CA LEU A 343 7.22 -23.85 13.16
C LEU A 343 7.15 -25.33 12.76
N ASP A 344 6.46 -26.12 13.53
CA ASP A 344 6.02 -27.43 13.11
C ASP A 344 4.86 -27.37 12.10
N ALA A 345 4.55 -28.46 11.44
CA ALA A 345 3.52 -28.50 10.41
C ALA A 345 2.12 -28.08 10.93
N PRO A 346 1.66 -28.49 12.11
CA PRO A 346 0.41 -28.02 12.68
C PRO A 346 0.37 -26.50 12.94
N ALA A 347 1.42 -25.95 13.55
CA ALA A 347 1.50 -24.50 13.83
C ALA A 347 1.53 -23.68 12.54
N TYR A 348 2.28 -24.13 11.54
CA TYR A 348 2.30 -23.51 10.21
C TYR A 348 0.90 -23.53 9.56
N ALA A 349 0.22 -24.67 9.54
CA ALA A 349 -1.11 -24.81 8.97
C ALA A 349 -2.13 -23.89 9.66
N GLN A 350 -2.06 -23.81 10.99
CA GLN A 350 -2.91 -22.91 11.75
C GLN A 350 -2.63 -21.44 11.45
N MET A 351 -1.36 -21.03 11.31
CA MET A 351 -0.99 -19.66 10.95
C MET A 351 -1.44 -19.33 9.54
N SER A 352 -1.32 -20.26 8.59
CA SER A 352 -1.80 -20.13 7.21
C SER A 352 -3.32 -19.91 7.14
N GLU A 353 -4.08 -20.66 7.94
CA GLU A 353 -5.55 -20.49 7.98
C GLU A 353 -5.93 -19.14 8.62
N ARG A 354 -5.28 -18.76 9.74
CA ARG A 354 -5.47 -17.42 10.32
C ARG A 354 -5.12 -16.30 9.33
N ALA A 355 -4.13 -16.48 8.46
CA ALA A 355 -3.79 -15.50 7.43
C ALA A 355 -4.96 -15.23 6.48
N LYS A 356 -5.66 -16.28 6.02
CA LYS A 356 -6.87 -16.14 5.18
C LYS A 356 -8.00 -15.43 5.92
N VAL A 357 -8.22 -15.76 7.18
CA VAL A 357 -9.23 -15.11 8.02
C VAL A 357 -8.91 -13.63 8.24
N CYS A 358 -7.67 -13.31 8.60
CA CYS A 358 -7.19 -11.94 8.77
C CYS A 358 -7.40 -11.11 7.49
N PHE A 359 -7.05 -11.68 6.33
CA PHE A 359 -7.33 -11.04 5.04
C PHE A 359 -8.83 -10.75 4.85
N ALA A 360 -9.67 -11.76 5.03
CA ALA A 360 -11.12 -11.64 4.81
C ALA A 360 -11.77 -10.60 5.73
N GLU A 361 -11.34 -10.53 6.98
CA GLU A 361 -11.90 -9.64 7.98
C GLU A 361 -11.36 -8.22 7.95
N ARG A 362 -10.05 -8.04 7.62
CA ARG A 362 -9.39 -6.74 7.70
C ARG A 362 -9.01 -6.14 6.35
N PHE A 363 -8.49 -6.96 5.44
CA PHE A 363 -7.79 -6.49 4.24
C PHE A 363 -8.51 -6.79 2.93
N HIS A 364 -9.69 -7.39 2.96
CA HIS A 364 -10.50 -7.57 1.76
C HIS A 364 -11.12 -6.25 1.34
N ILE A 365 -10.96 -5.87 0.06
CA ILE A 365 -11.38 -4.58 -0.50
C ILE A 365 -12.85 -4.23 -0.25
N ARG A 366 -13.75 -5.24 -0.16
CA ARG A 366 -15.17 -5.02 0.18
C ARG A 366 -15.36 -4.42 1.57
N ARG A 367 -14.51 -4.78 2.54
CA ARG A 367 -14.55 -4.18 3.89
C ARG A 367 -14.21 -2.70 3.83
N GLY A 368 -13.16 -2.35 3.04
CA GLY A 368 -12.80 -0.95 2.81
C GLY A 368 -13.92 -0.15 2.16
N ALA A 369 -14.57 -0.72 1.13
CA ALA A 369 -15.72 -0.08 0.47
C ALA A 369 -16.91 0.11 1.41
N GLN A 370 -17.28 -0.91 2.19
CA GLN A 370 -18.36 -0.84 3.19
C GLN A 370 -18.05 0.23 4.25
N ARG A 371 -16.84 0.21 4.82
CA ARG A 371 -16.44 1.18 5.84
C ARG A 371 -16.43 2.62 5.30
N LEU A 372 -15.99 2.81 4.05
CA LEU A 372 -16.07 4.11 3.39
C LEU A 372 -17.52 4.60 3.29
N LEU A 373 -18.47 3.75 2.90
CA LEU A 373 -19.89 4.12 2.85
C LEU A 373 -20.47 4.47 4.21
N GLU A 374 -20.09 3.75 5.27
CA GLU A 374 -20.48 4.08 6.64
C GLU A 374 -19.97 5.46 7.02
N ILE A 375 -18.68 5.74 6.80
CA ILE A 375 -18.07 7.05 7.08
C ILE A 375 -18.79 8.16 6.29
N VAL A 376 -19.10 7.94 5.02
CA VAL A 376 -19.83 8.91 4.19
C VAL A 376 -21.21 9.18 4.78
N ARG A 377 -21.96 8.13 5.17
CA ARG A 377 -23.29 8.26 5.78
C ARG A 377 -23.24 9.00 7.13
N GLU A 378 -22.23 8.70 7.98
CA GLU A 378 -22.03 9.40 9.25
C GLU A 378 -21.71 10.92 9.06
N CYS A 379 -21.17 11.29 7.91
CA CYS A 379 -20.74 12.65 7.61
C CYS A 379 -21.78 13.49 6.83
N LEU A 380 -22.78 12.85 6.26
CA LEU A 380 -23.90 13.54 5.62
C LEU A 380 -24.79 14.21 6.68
N PRO A 381 -25.41 15.37 6.36
CA PRO A 381 -26.32 16.08 7.26
C PRO A 381 -27.59 15.29 7.56
#